data_7bcd4f331b1642f8d9809a3dd4789ce3
#
_entry.id   7bcd4f331b1642f8d9809a3dd4789ce3
#
_cell.length_a   1.000
_cell.length_b   1.000
_cell.length_c   1.000
_cell.angle_alpha   90.00
_cell.angle_beta   90.00
_cell.angle_gamma   90.00
#
_symmetry.space_group_name_H-M   'P 1'
#
loop_
_entity.id
_entity.type
_entity.pdbx_description
1 polymer ?
#
loop_
_entity_poly.entity_id
_entity_poly.type
_entity_poly.pdbx_seq_one_letter_code
_entity_poly.pdbx_strand_id
1 'polypeptide(L)'
;MNAKHVPFPGRNHDDPTSTNADDAALDPHSFIASLQRIGAGAGSDGHPWPEPNLAIGRRIQLSDGDCALAGLRIVHEVMLAAERSRQNGGPEHDVGPRVMEGLMMACLEMGTHAAERVRPR
;
A
#
# COMPACT_ATOMS: atom_id res chain seq x y z
N MET A 1 7.54 -5.96 64.83
CA MET A 1 7.98 -5.01 63.83
C MET A 1 7.14 -5.17 62.60
N ASN A 2 6.28 -4.24 62.40
CA ASN A 2 5.40 -4.27 61.25
C ASN A 2 6.18 -3.82 60.06
N ALA A 3 6.57 -4.78 59.25
CA ALA A 3 6.88 -4.47 57.87
C ALA A 3 5.60 -3.87 57.30
N LYS A 4 5.56 -2.56 57.23
CA LYS A 4 4.51 -1.88 56.50
C LYS A 4 4.64 -2.38 55.10
N HIS A 5 3.73 -3.20 54.71
CA HIS A 5 3.52 -3.55 53.33
C HIS A 5 3.29 -2.24 52.59
N VAL A 6 4.33 -1.74 52.01
CA VAL A 6 4.19 -0.65 51.03
C VAL A 6 3.51 -1.31 49.85
N PRO A 7 2.23 -0.95 49.58
CA PRO A 7 1.63 -1.43 48.35
C PRO A 7 2.53 -0.99 47.22
N PHE A 8 2.89 -1.95 46.39
CA PHE A 8 3.62 -1.65 45.15
C PHE A 8 2.87 -0.52 44.48
N PRO A 9 3.54 0.65 44.26
CA PRO A 9 2.89 1.70 43.53
C PRO A 9 2.69 1.19 42.11
N GLY A 10 1.44 0.94 41.82
CA GLY A 10 1.10 1.00 40.45
C GLY A 10 1.63 -0.11 39.60
N ARG A 11 1.02 -1.19 39.73
CA ARG A 11 0.48 -1.69 38.51
C ARG A 11 -0.82 -0.92 38.30
N ASN A 12 -0.69 0.33 38.03
CA ASN A 12 -1.75 1.03 37.37
C ASN A 12 -1.89 0.34 36.04
N HIS A 13 -2.98 -0.38 35.87
CA HIS A 13 -3.41 -0.87 34.59
C HIS A 13 -3.67 0.26 33.60
N ASP A 14 -3.48 1.46 34.05
CA ASP A 14 -3.64 2.71 33.34
C ASP A 14 -2.28 3.31 33.00
N ASP A 15 -1.35 2.49 32.51
CA ASP A 15 -0.15 3.05 31.89
C ASP A 15 -0.59 3.77 30.62
N PRO A 16 -0.53 5.10 30.57
CA PRO A 16 -0.98 5.88 29.43
C PRO A 16 -0.26 5.49 28.14
N THR A 17 0.94 4.94 28.24
CA THR A 17 1.75 4.50 27.11
C THR A 17 1.21 3.21 26.48
N SER A 18 0.73 2.24 27.25
CA SER A 18 0.19 1.02 26.67
C SER A 18 -1.20 1.26 26.06
N THR A 19 -2.02 2.09 26.67
CA THR A 19 -3.34 2.49 26.15
C THR A 19 -3.21 3.26 24.83
N ASN A 20 -2.25 4.18 24.73
CA ASN A 20 -2.02 4.96 23.53
C ASN A 20 -1.47 4.10 22.37
N ALA A 21 -0.66 3.09 22.66
CA ALA A 21 -0.17 2.18 21.64
C ALA A 21 -1.28 1.27 21.11
N ASP A 22 -2.16 0.78 21.96
CA ASP A 22 -3.30 -0.03 21.55
C ASP A 22 -4.32 0.80 20.77
N ASP A 23 -4.59 2.04 21.20
CA ASP A 23 -5.48 2.96 20.49
C ASP A 23 -4.91 3.31 19.11
N ALA A 24 -3.60 3.53 18.98
CA ALA A 24 -2.96 3.79 17.71
C ALA A 24 -3.04 2.58 16.77
N ALA A 25 -2.91 1.34 17.29
CA ALA A 25 -3.05 0.11 16.51
C ALA A 25 -4.49 -0.13 16.03
N LEU A 26 -5.49 0.40 16.76
CA LEU A 26 -6.91 0.30 16.43
C LEU A 26 -7.39 1.43 15.50
N ASP A 27 -6.63 2.51 15.35
CA ASP A 27 -6.96 3.59 14.42
C ASP A 27 -6.88 3.06 12.98
N PRO A 28 -8.02 3.05 12.24
CA PRO A 28 -8.05 2.54 10.86
C PRO A 28 -7.20 3.37 9.89
N HIS A 29 -6.81 4.57 10.25
CA HIS A 29 -5.97 5.46 9.44
C HIS A 29 -4.50 5.43 9.84
N SER A 30 -4.12 4.60 10.83
CA SER A 30 -2.73 4.46 11.24
C SER A 30 -1.91 3.74 10.16
N PHE A 31 -0.61 3.98 10.18
CA PHE A 31 0.35 3.28 9.31
C PHE A 31 0.30 1.76 9.52
N ILE A 32 0.22 1.32 10.78
CA ILE A 32 0.13 -0.11 11.12
C ILE A 32 -1.14 -0.75 10.56
N ALA A 33 -2.29 -0.10 10.73
CA ALA A 33 -3.55 -0.60 10.19
C ALA A 33 -3.52 -0.66 8.65
N SER A 34 -2.88 0.30 8.00
CA SER A 34 -2.68 0.30 6.55
C SER A 34 -1.81 -0.87 6.09
N LEU A 35 -0.70 -1.13 6.79
CA LEU A 35 0.15 -2.29 6.51
C LEU A 35 -0.60 -3.61 6.67
N GLN A 36 -1.42 -3.73 7.70
CA GLN A 36 -2.23 -4.92 7.93
C GLN A 36 -3.23 -5.16 6.79
N ARG A 37 -3.88 -4.11 6.30
CA ARG A 37 -4.79 -4.21 5.15
C ARG A 37 -4.07 -4.62 3.87
N ILE A 38 -2.90 -4.06 3.61
CA ILE A 38 -2.06 -4.45 2.46
C ILE A 38 -1.72 -5.94 2.57
N GLY A 39 -1.25 -6.39 3.73
CA GLY A 39 -0.93 -7.80 3.97
C GLY A 39 -2.14 -8.74 3.86
N ALA A 40 -3.33 -8.24 4.13
CA ALA A 40 -4.59 -8.96 3.96
C ALA A 40 -5.15 -8.93 2.54
N GLY A 41 -4.46 -8.29 1.59
CA GLY A 41 -4.85 -8.23 0.19
C GLY A 41 -5.86 -7.12 -0.14
N ALA A 42 -5.71 -5.94 0.44
CA ALA A 42 -6.51 -4.78 0.07
C ALA A 42 -6.26 -4.37 -1.38
N GLY A 43 -7.31 -3.87 -2.03
CA GLY A 43 -7.24 -3.26 -3.35
C GLY A 43 -6.60 -1.85 -3.31
N SER A 44 -6.60 -1.18 -4.44
CA SER A 44 -5.98 0.14 -4.62
C SER A 44 -6.61 1.24 -3.77
N ASP A 45 -7.86 1.07 -3.37
CA ASP A 45 -8.58 1.97 -2.47
C ASP A 45 -8.31 1.71 -0.97
N GLY A 46 -7.50 0.71 -0.65
CA GLY A 46 -7.20 0.30 0.72
C GLY A 46 -8.25 -0.61 1.37
N HIS A 47 -9.23 -1.06 0.62
CA HIS A 47 -10.31 -1.93 1.09
C HIS A 47 -10.28 -3.29 0.38
N PRO A 48 -10.88 -4.34 0.97
CA PRO A 48 -11.05 -5.62 0.30
C PRO A 48 -11.86 -5.46 -0.99
N TRP A 49 -11.62 -6.34 -1.95
CA TRP A 49 -12.39 -6.36 -3.19
C TRP A 49 -13.90 -6.51 -2.88
N PRO A 50 -14.74 -5.59 -3.37
CA PRO A 50 -16.13 -5.45 -2.87
C PRO A 50 -17.11 -6.45 -3.43
N GLU A 51 -16.77 -7.15 -4.51
CA GLU A 51 -17.69 -8.09 -5.17
C GLU A 51 -18.07 -9.24 -4.24
N PRO A 52 -19.38 -9.47 -4.00
CA PRO A 52 -19.81 -10.55 -3.12
C PRO A 52 -19.69 -11.93 -3.79
N ASN A 53 -19.75 -12.97 -2.99
CA ASN A 53 -19.81 -14.38 -3.42
C ASN A 53 -18.56 -14.89 -4.16
N LEU A 54 -17.42 -14.25 -3.98
CA LEU A 54 -16.14 -14.72 -4.47
C LEU A 54 -15.39 -15.48 -3.39
N ALA A 55 -14.69 -16.54 -3.79
CA ALA A 55 -13.71 -17.19 -2.93
C ALA A 55 -12.63 -16.19 -2.51
N ILE A 56 -12.11 -16.34 -1.29
CA ILE A 56 -11.13 -15.40 -0.75
C ILE A 56 -9.86 -15.31 -1.62
N GLY A 57 -9.40 -16.41 -2.17
CA GLY A 57 -8.25 -16.41 -3.08
C GLY A 57 -8.50 -15.58 -4.35
N ARG A 58 -9.71 -15.63 -4.88
CA ARG A 58 -10.10 -14.83 -6.06
C ARG A 58 -10.19 -13.34 -5.71
N ARG A 59 -10.72 -13.01 -4.54
CA ARG A 59 -10.76 -11.62 -4.04
C ARG A 59 -9.36 -11.03 -3.94
N ILE A 60 -8.43 -11.77 -3.36
CA ILE A 60 -7.03 -11.34 -3.22
C ILE A 60 -6.39 -11.13 -4.60
N GLN A 61 -6.63 -12.03 -5.56
CA GLN A 61 -6.12 -11.89 -6.92
C GLN A 61 -6.65 -10.63 -7.62
N LEU A 62 -7.94 -10.36 -7.50
CA LEU A 62 -8.55 -9.18 -8.12
C LEU A 62 -8.04 -7.89 -7.45
N SER A 63 -7.88 -7.89 -6.15
CA SER A 63 -7.28 -6.76 -5.43
C SER A 63 -5.84 -6.51 -5.85
N ASP A 64 -5.05 -7.56 -6.03
CA ASP A 64 -3.66 -7.46 -6.47
C ASP A 64 -3.56 -6.93 -7.91
N GLY A 65 -4.42 -7.42 -8.80
CA GLY A 65 -4.54 -6.90 -10.17
C GLY A 65 -4.94 -5.42 -10.20
N ASP A 66 -5.88 -5.03 -9.35
CA ASP A 66 -6.32 -3.64 -9.19
C ASP A 66 -5.17 -2.73 -8.73
N CYS A 67 -4.40 -3.16 -7.74
CA CYS A 67 -3.20 -2.44 -7.30
C CYS A 67 -2.17 -2.30 -8.41
N ALA A 68 -1.93 -3.35 -9.19
CA ALA A 68 -1.00 -3.30 -10.32
C ALA A 68 -1.48 -2.30 -11.39
N LEU A 69 -2.78 -2.27 -11.70
CA LEU A 69 -3.35 -1.31 -12.65
C LEU A 69 -3.26 0.13 -12.15
N ALA A 70 -3.52 0.36 -10.87
CA ALA A 70 -3.37 1.68 -10.27
C ALA A 70 -1.92 2.18 -10.34
N GLY A 71 -0.96 1.32 -10.02
CA GLY A 71 0.47 1.63 -10.14
C GLY A 71 0.88 1.88 -11.59
N LEU A 72 0.38 1.08 -12.53
CA LEU A 72 0.62 1.24 -13.96
C LEU A 72 0.14 2.59 -14.47
N ARG A 73 -1.02 3.06 -13.99
CA ARG A 73 -1.53 4.38 -14.34
C ARG A 73 -0.57 5.49 -13.92
N ILE A 74 -0.01 5.43 -12.73
CA ILE A 74 0.97 6.42 -12.24
C ILE A 74 2.23 6.42 -13.10
N VAL A 75 2.73 5.23 -13.45
CA VAL A 75 3.91 5.12 -14.32
C VAL A 75 3.62 5.72 -15.70
N HIS A 76 2.45 5.47 -16.27
CA HIS A 76 2.02 6.07 -17.53
C HIS A 76 1.92 7.60 -17.45
N GLU A 77 1.42 8.15 -16.35
CA GLU A 77 1.38 9.60 -16.15
C GLU A 77 2.79 10.21 -16.13
N VAL A 78 3.73 9.55 -15.45
CA VAL A 78 5.14 9.97 -15.42
C VAL A 78 5.76 9.88 -16.81
N MET A 79 5.51 8.82 -17.56
CA MET A 79 5.98 8.67 -18.95
C MET A 79 5.42 9.77 -19.85
N LEU A 80 4.15 10.08 -19.75
CA LEU A 80 3.52 11.13 -20.53
C LEU A 80 4.11 12.50 -20.21
N ALA A 81 4.34 12.79 -18.92
CA ALA A 81 5.00 14.03 -18.50
C ALA A 81 6.42 14.12 -19.04
N ALA A 82 7.18 13.03 -18.97
CA ALA A 82 8.54 12.96 -19.53
C ALA A 82 8.56 13.21 -21.04
N GLU A 83 7.64 12.62 -21.79
CA GLU A 83 7.54 12.80 -23.24
C GLU A 83 7.14 14.25 -23.61
N ARG A 84 6.21 14.84 -22.88
CA ARG A 84 5.83 16.24 -23.07
C ARG A 84 6.98 17.20 -22.77
N SER A 85 7.74 16.94 -21.71
CA SER A 85 8.97 17.70 -21.41
C SER A 85 10.00 17.59 -22.51
N ARG A 86 10.19 16.38 -23.05
CA ARG A 86 11.12 16.16 -24.18
C ARG A 86 10.71 16.97 -25.42
N GLN A 87 9.41 17.03 -25.72
CA GLN A 87 8.90 17.74 -26.88
C GLN A 87 8.95 19.26 -26.74
N ASN A 88 8.69 19.78 -25.55
CA ASN A 88 8.40 21.20 -25.32
C ASN A 88 9.44 21.89 -24.43
N GLY A 89 10.27 21.15 -23.70
CA GLY A 89 11.32 21.68 -22.84
C GLY A 89 12.69 21.69 -23.48
N GLY A 90 13.64 22.32 -22.81
CA GLY A 90 15.03 22.25 -23.20
C GLY A 90 15.64 20.88 -22.87
N PRO A 91 16.88 20.60 -23.40
CA PRO A 91 17.56 19.32 -23.16
C PRO A 91 17.75 18.98 -21.66
N GLU A 92 17.83 19.99 -20.81
CA GLU A 92 17.96 19.87 -19.36
C GLU A 92 16.72 19.25 -18.68
N HIS A 93 15.59 19.23 -19.36
CA HIS A 93 14.34 18.63 -18.86
C HIS A 93 14.10 17.21 -19.36
N ASP A 94 15.01 16.68 -20.19
CA ASP A 94 14.92 15.31 -20.67
C ASP A 94 15.37 14.34 -19.57
N VAL A 95 14.51 13.38 -19.24
CA VAL A 95 14.83 12.34 -18.25
C VAL A 95 15.87 11.33 -18.77
N GLY A 96 16.10 11.29 -20.07
CA GLY A 96 17.06 10.42 -20.75
C GLY A 96 16.54 9.02 -21.07
N PRO A 97 17.24 8.32 -21.97
CA PRO A 97 16.79 7.02 -22.48
C PRO A 97 16.78 5.93 -21.42
N ARG A 98 17.70 5.97 -20.46
CA ARG A 98 17.76 4.97 -19.38
C ARG A 98 16.51 4.99 -18.49
N VAL A 99 16.04 6.20 -18.12
CA VAL A 99 14.84 6.36 -17.31
C VAL A 99 13.61 5.94 -18.10
N MET A 100 13.50 6.36 -19.36
CA MET A 100 12.38 5.97 -20.23
C MET A 100 12.33 4.47 -20.44
N GLU A 101 13.43 3.81 -20.69
CA GLU A 101 13.48 2.36 -20.82
C GLU A 101 13.04 1.66 -19.53
N GLY A 102 13.50 2.12 -18.36
CA GLY A 102 13.08 1.61 -17.06
C GLY A 102 11.58 1.76 -16.82
N LEU A 103 11.00 2.89 -17.19
CA LEU A 103 9.57 3.12 -17.10
C LEU A 103 8.78 2.19 -18.03
N MET A 104 9.26 1.95 -19.24
CA MET A 104 8.66 1.00 -20.17
C MET A 104 8.69 -0.43 -19.64
N MET A 105 9.82 -0.86 -19.05
CA MET A 105 9.93 -2.16 -18.40
C MET A 105 8.94 -2.30 -17.26
N ALA A 106 8.80 -1.27 -16.41
CA ALA A 106 7.83 -1.26 -15.32
C ALA A 106 6.39 -1.39 -15.85
N CYS A 107 6.04 -0.71 -16.93
CA CYS A 107 4.74 -0.85 -17.57
C CYS A 107 4.48 -2.28 -18.06
N LEU A 108 5.48 -2.89 -18.71
CA LEU A 108 5.36 -4.25 -19.21
C LEU A 108 5.15 -5.25 -18.07
N GLU A 109 5.94 -5.16 -17.01
CA GLU A 109 5.84 -6.05 -15.85
C GLU A 109 4.52 -5.89 -15.09
N MET A 110 4.12 -4.66 -14.80
CA MET A 110 2.85 -4.40 -14.12
C MET A 110 1.64 -4.79 -14.96
N GLY A 111 1.68 -4.53 -16.25
CA GLY A 111 0.62 -4.93 -17.18
C GLY A 111 0.49 -6.45 -17.28
N THR A 112 1.59 -7.17 -17.39
CA THR A 112 1.64 -8.63 -17.41
C THR A 112 1.10 -9.21 -16.10
N HIS A 113 1.55 -8.68 -14.97
CA HIS A 113 1.08 -9.09 -13.65
C HIS A 113 -0.44 -8.90 -13.48
N ALA A 114 -0.93 -7.71 -13.85
CA ALA A 114 -2.36 -7.43 -13.80
C ALA A 114 -3.17 -8.38 -14.68
N ALA A 115 -2.71 -8.64 -15.90
CA ALA A 115 -3.37 -9.55 -16.83
C ALA A 115 -3.47 -10.98 -16.28
N GLU A 116 -2.42 -11.47 -15.63
CA GLU A 116 -2.43 -12.78 -14.98
C GLU A 116 -3.41 -12.84 -13.80
N ARG A 117 -3.50 -11.77 -13.03
CA ARG A 117 -4.36 -11.72 -11.84
C ARG A 117 -5.85 -11.65 -12.17
N VAL A 118 -6.22 -11.03 -13.28
CA VAL A 118 -7.64 -10.90 -13.66
C VAL A 118 -8.16 -12.12 -14.44
N ARG A 119 -7.29 -13.00 -14.91
CA ARG A 119 -7.73 -14.21 -15.61
C ARG A 119 -8.55 -15.12 -14.71
N PRO A 120 -9.65 -15.68 -15.21
CA PRO A 120 -10.36 -16.74 -14.49
C PRO A 120 -9.46 -17.95 -14.26
N ARG A 121 -9.64 -18.56 -13.12
CA ARG A 121 -9.02 -19.86 -12.82
C ARG A 121 -9.77 -21.00 -13.46
#